data_02b812c6f801806a7410d5538dbe4094
#
_entry.id   02b812c6f801806a7410d5538dbe4094
#
_cell.length_a   1.000
_cell.length_b   1.000
_cell.length_c   1.000
_cell.angle_alpha   90.00
_cell.angle_beta   90.00
_cell.angle_gamma   90.00
#
_symmetry.space_group_name_H-M   'P 1'
#
loop_
_entity.id
_entity.type
_entity.pdbx_description
1 polymer ?
#
loop_
_entity_poly.entity_id
_entity_poly.type
_entity_poly.pdbx_seq_one_letter_code
_entity_poly.pdbx_strand_id
1 'polypeptide(L)'
;TDQNRYSSEVNTGALMDITDLLKDNASELYDMIPEDYWKAVEVNGKIYGVPTYKDSSLSEYFVWDQDIADKYNIDVNSVTDFNTLYDALKTVKEGEGGSPYFMSKNGANFLLNLNYDDLSSGLPAIGVKCGDDSKTVVNPLDDEEILSNLDIVRKMYQEGIINGDAPTADDSSKYAMFFVAQGWSGAAKTTWGPNNGIANCSAVQYGNTVVSNTTVRGSINGIYSGCKHP
;
A
#
# COMPACT_ATOMS: atom_id res chain seq x y z
N THR A 1 1.44 -17.52 -3.90
CA THR A 1 2.65 -16.69 -3.87
C THR A 1 2.29 -15.22 -3.91
N ASP A 2 3.14 -14.36 -3.44
CA ASP A 2 2.97 -12.92 -3.47
C ASP A 2 3.67 -12.28 -4.69
N GLN A 3 3.43 -10.98 -4.89
CA GLN A 3 3.98 -10.21 -6.00
C GLN A 3 5.50 -10.27 -6.10
N ASN A 4 6.22 -10.32 -4.97
CA ASN A 4 7.69 -10.28 -4.96
C ASN A 4 8.32 -11.61 -5.34
N ARG A 5 7.60 -12.72 -5.14
CA ARG A 5 8.09 -14.08 -5.39
C ARG A 5 7.62 -14.66 -6.71
N TYR A 6 6.47 -14.23 -7.23
CA TYR A 6 5.85 -14.83 -8.40
C TYR A 6 6.79 -14.96 -9.60
N SER A 7 7.40 -13.87 -10.03
CA SER A 7 8.34 -13.88 -11.15
C SER A 7 9.57 -14.77 -10.89
N SER A 8 10.06 -14.81 -9.64
CA SER A 8 11.16 -15.66 -9.24
C SER A 8 10.77 -17.13 -9.30
N GLU A 9 9.59 -17.49 -8.81
CA GLU A 9 9.08 -18.87 -8.83
C GLU A 9 8.82 -19.38 -10.25
N VAL A 10 8.34 -18.50 -11.15
CA VAL A 10 8.23 -18.79 -12.58
C VAL A 10 9.62 -19.05 -13.19
N ASN A 11 10.57 -18.15 -12.96
CA ASN A 11 11.91 -18.23 -13.54
C ASN A 11 12.71 -19.45 -13.04
N THR A 12 12.45 -19.91 -11.82
CA THR A 12 13.06 -21.14 -11.27
C THR A 12 12.37 -22.43 -11.72
N GLY A 13 11.26 -22.30 -12.48
CA GLY A 13 10.47 -23.46 -12.94
C GLY A 13 9.64 -24.12 -11.83
N ALA A 14 9.40 -23.43 -10.72
CA ALA A 14 8.60 -23.96 -9.62
C ALA A 14 7.10 -24.00 -9.96
N LEU A 15 6.63 -23.09 -10.82
CA LEU A 15 5.24 -23.01 -11.25
C LEU A 15 5.03 -23.60 -12.65
N MET A 16 3.90 -24.28 -12.83
CA MET A 16 3.47 -24.85 -14.10
C MET A 16 2.88 -23.76 -14.99
N ASP A 17 3.18 -23.82 -16.30
CA ASP A 17 2.43 -23.06 -17.31
C ASP A 17 1.01 -23.61 -17.38
N ILE A 18 0.03 -22.80 -16.99
CA ILE A 18 -1.38 -23.16 -16.94
C ILE A 18 -2.21 -22.49 -18.05
N THR A 19 -1.57 -21.87 -19.02
CA THR A 19 -2.25 -21.10 -20.08
C THR A 19 -3.33 -21.91 -20.80
N ASP A 20 -2.96 -23.10 -21.28
CA ASP A 20 -3.90 -23.96 -22.01
C ASP A 20 -4.87 -24.68 -21.06
N LEU A 21 -4.40 -25.08 -19.86
CA LEU A 21 -5.25 -25.67 -18.83
C LEU A 21 -6.43 -24.78 -18.43
N LEU A 22 -6.18 -23.48 -18.30
CA LEU A 22 -7.24 -22.50 -18.00
C LEU A 22 -8.30 -22.44 -19.10
N LYS A 23 -7.87 -22.36 -20.34
CA LYS A 23 -8.78 -22.25 -21.49
C LYS A 23 -9.57 -23.52 -21.74
N ASP A 24 -8.93 -24.66 -21.58
CA ASP A 24 -9.53 -25.96 -21.90
C ASP A 24 -10.39 -26.52 -20.75
N ASN A 25 -10.04 -26.23 -19.49
CA ASN A 25 -10.70 -26.86 -18.35
C ASN A 25 -11.36 -25.88 -17.37
N ALA A 26 -11.09 -24.58 -17.49
CA ALA A 26 -11.61 -23.55 -16.60
C ALA A 26 -11.99 -22.27 -17.37
N SER A 27 -12.62 -22.40 -18.54
CA SER A 27 -12.98 -21.29 -19.41
C SER A 27 -13.89 -20.26 -18.69
N GLU A 28 -14.84 -20.70 -17.87
CA GLU A 28 -15.69 -19.80 -17.08
C GLU A 28 -14.88 -18.91 -16.12
N LEU A 29 -13.85 -19.45 -15.47
CA LEU A 29 -12.94 -18.69 -14.63
C LEU A 29 -12.09 -17.73 -15.47
N TYR A 30 -11.60 -18.20 -16.63
CA TYR A 30 -10.81 -17.38 -17.53
C TYR A 30 -11.61 -16.17 -18.05
N ASP A 31 -12.86 -16.39 -18.43
CA ASP A 31 -13.75 -15.34 -18.97
C ASP A 31 -14.26 -14.37 -17.89
N MET A 32 -14.33 -14.81 -16.62
CA MET A 32 -14.76 -13.97 -15.51
C MET A 32 -13.73 -12.91 -15.12
N ILE A 33 -12.44 -13.21 -15.29
CA ILE A 33 -11.35 -12.30 -14.90
C ILE A 33 -11.00 -11.38 -16.08
N PRO A 34 -10.98 -10.05 -15.91
CA PRO A 34 -10.66 -9.10 -16.98
C PRO A 34 -9.29 -9.35 -17.62
N GLU A 35 -9.18 -9.09 -18.92
CA GLU A 35 -7.96 -9.31 -19.71
C GLU A 35 -6.73 -8.62 -19.10
N ASP A 36 -6.89 -7.41 -18.56
CA ASP A 36 -5.78 -6.67 -17.96
C ASP A 36 -5.23 -7.34 -16.69
N TYR A 37 -6.06 -8.08 -15.94
CA TYR A 37 -5.61 -8.90 -14.82
C TYR A 37 -4.76 -10.07 -15.28
N TRP A 38 -5.15 -10.71 -16.40
CA TRP A 38 -4.34 -11.79 -16.98
C TRP A 38 -3.01 -11.25 -17.49
N LYS A 39 -3.00 -10.11 -18.18
CA LYS A 39 -1.76 -9.45 -18.63
C LYS A 39 -0.84 -9.11 -17.46
N ALA A 40 -1.40 -8.71 -16.32
CA ALA A 40 -0.61 -8.40 -15.11
C ALA A 40 0.13 -9.62 -14.55
N VAL A 41 -0.37 -10.85 -14.76
CA VAL A 41 0.26 -12.09 -14.28
C VAL A 41 0.97 -12.88 -15.38
N GLU A 42 0.96 -12.43 -16.61
CA GLU A 42 1.76 -13.02 -17.68
C GLU A 42 3.26 -12.85 -17.43
N VAL A 43 4.02 -13.92 -17.68
CA VAL A 43 5.48 -13.89 -17.75
C VAL A 43 5.89 -14.49 -19.08
N ASN A 44 6.53 -13.70 -19.93
CA ASN A 44 6.91 -14.09 -21.30
C ASN A 44 5.72 -14.62 -22.14
N GLY A 45 4.55 -14.01 -22.02
CA GLY A 45 3.34 -14.35 -22.77
C GLY A 45 2.63 -15.63 -22.28
N LYS A 46 2.95 -16.12 -21.07
CA LYS A 46 2.37 -17.31 -20.47
C LYS A 46 1.85 -17.05 -19.08
N ILE A 47 0.78 -17.75 -18.69
CA ILE A 47 0.15 -17.64 -17.38
C ILE A 47 0.60 -18.80 -16.50
N TYR A 48 1.15 -18.47 -15.33
CA TYR A 48 1.62 -19.45 -14.34
C TYR A 48 0.82 -19.41 -13.04
N GLY A 49 -0.20 -18.56 -12.97
CA GLY A 49 -1.05 -18.49 -11.80
C GLY A 49 -2.28 -17.63 -12.04
N VAL A 50 -3.31 -17.90 -11.25
CA VAL A 50 -4.57 -17.18 -11.26
C VAL A 50 -4.50 -16.02 -10.27
N PRO A 51 -4.68 -14.77 -10.69
CA PRO A 51 -4.72 -13.63 -9.78
C PRO A 51 -5.97 -13.71 -8.90
N THR A 52 -5.88 -13.18 -7.69
CA THR A 52 -7.06 -13.00 -6.86
C THR A 52 -7.92 -11.88 -7.46
N TYR A 53 -9.07 -12.26 -8.01
CA TYR A 53 -10.02 -11.30 -8.57
C TYR A 53 -10.78 -10.60 -7.44
N LYS A 54 -10.38 -9.38 -7.16
CA LYS A 54 -10.96 -8.49 -6.14
C LYS A 54 -10.80 -7.05 -6.60
N ASP A 55 -11.34 -6.11 -5.85
CA ASP A 55 -10.93 -4.72 -5.98
C ASP A 55 -9.42 -4.62 -5.68
N SER A 56 -8.66 -4.34 -6.74
CA SER A 56 -7.20 -4.20 -6.70
C SER A 56 -6.77 -2.73 -6.61
N SER A 57 -7.71 -1.83 -6.39
CA SER A 57 -7.39 -0.44 -6.15
C SER A 57 -6.63 -0.28 -4.83
N LEU A 58 -5.69 0.65 -4.85
CA LEU A 58 -4.93 1.06 -3.69
C LEU A 58 -5.25 2.52 -3.39
N SER A 59 -5.74 2.76 -2.20
CA SER A 59 -5.95 4.11 -1.66
C SER A 59 -5.22 4.23 -0.34
N GLU A 60 -4.70 5.40 -0.08
CA GLU A 60 -3.99 5.74 1.14
C GLU A 60 -4.88 6.59 2.05
N TYR A 61 -4.78 6.37 3.33
CA TYR A 61 -5.64 7.02 4.32
C TYR A 61 -4.84 7.58 5.49
N PHE A 62 -5.18 8.79 5.88
CA PHE A 62 -4.88 9.33 7.19
C PHE A 62 -5.88 8.78 8.19
N VAL A 63 -5.42 8.02 9.14
CA VAL A 63 -6.26 7.32 10.13
C VAL A 63 -6.09 7.97 11.49
N TRP A 64 -7.20 8.39 12.06
CA TRP A 64 -7.26 9.17 13.30
C TRP A 64 -7.99 8.42 14.41
N ASP A 65 -7.51 8.59 15.62
CA ASP A 65 -8.37 8.49 16.79
C ASP A 65 -9.29 9.74 16.80
N GLN A 66 -10.57 9.55 16.50
CA GLN A 66 -11.53 10.64 16.37
C GLN A 66 -11.74 11.38 17.70
N ASP A 67 -11.64 10.67 18.83
CA ASP A 67 -11.80 11.29 20.14
C ASP A 67 -10.65 12.29 20.41
N ILE A 68 -9.44 11.99 19.94
CA ILE A 68 -8.32 12.93 19.97
C ILE A 68 -8.53 14.10 19.01
N ALA A 69 -8.96 13.82 17.78
CA ALA A 69 -9.25 14.89 16.82
C ALA A 69 -10.32 15.85 17.35
N ASP A 70 -11.41 15.33 17.92
CA ASP A 70 -12.50 16.14 18.52
C ASP A 70 -11.99 16.94 19.70
N LYS A 71 -11.16 16.37 20.58
CA LYS A 71 -10.57 17.05 21.74
C LYS A 71 -9.80 18.30 21.36
N TYR A 72 -9.13 18.29 20.22
CA TYR A 72 -8.33 19.43 19.72
C TYR A 72 -9.02 20.22 18.62
N ASN A 73 -10.31 19.98 18.37
CA ASN A 73 -11.13 20.64 17.35
C ASN A 73 -10.51 20.52 15.94
N ILE A 74 -9.94 19.36 15.62
CA ILE A 74 -9.39 19.07 14.30
C ILE A 74 -10.50 18.52 13.42
N ASP A 75 -10.85 19.25 12.36
CA ASP A 75 -11.68 18.70 11.28
C ASP A 75 -10.81 17.80 10.42
N VAL A 76 -10.89 16.49 10.66
CA VAL A 76 -10.08 15.47 9.96
C VAL A 76 -10.30 15.51 8.44
N ASN A 77 -11.48 15.94 7.96
CA ASN A 77 -11.75 16.02 6.53
C ASN A 77 -11.02 17.19 5.86
N SER A 78 -10.55 18.16 6.62
CA SER A 78 -9.72 19.26 6.12
C SER A 78 -8.23 18.90 6.03
N VAL A 79 -7.83 17.76 6.61
CA VAL A 79 -6.45 17.28 6.63
C VAL A 79 -6.24 16.30 5.47
N THR A 80 -5.87 16.83 4.30
CA THR A 80 -5.81 16.07 3.05
C THR A 80 -4.41 16.01 2.42
N ASP A 81 -3.42 16.67 3.04
CA ASP A 81 -2.03 16.68 2.62
C ASP A 81 -1.06 16.72 3.82
N PHE A 82 0.24 16.58 3.56
CA PHE A 82 1.24 16.53 4.63
C PHE A 82 1.47 17.87 5.34
N ASN A 83 1.16 19.01 4.73
CA ASN A 83 1.28 20.31 5.39
C ASN A 83 0.17 20.48 6.43
N THR A 84 -1.08 20.25 6.03
CA THR A 84 -2.25 20.31 6.94
C THR A 84 -2.15 19.23 8.01
N LEU A 85 -1.60 18.05 7.69
CA LEU A 85 -1.30 16.99 8.65
C LEU A 85 -0.28 17.44 9.70
N TYR A 86 0.83 18.05 9.26
CA TYR A 86 1.85 18.55 10.19
C TYR A 86 1.26 19.52 11.21
N ASP A 87 0.47 20.50 10.77
CA ASP A 87 -0.12 21.52 11.65
C ASP A 87 -1.09 20.87 12.66
N ALA A 88 -1.92 19.94 12.19
CA ALA A 88 -2.86 19.21 13.05
C ALA A 88 -2.12 18.35 14.10
N LEU A 89 -1.15 17.55 13.69
CA LEU A 89 -0.39 16.68 14.60
C LEU A 89 0.50 17.48 15.58
N LYS A 90 0.99 18.64 15.18
CA LYS A 90 1.70 19.54 16.09
C LYS A 90 0.80 20.01 17.22
N THR A 91 -0.44 20.39 16.91
CA THR A 91 -1.44 20.77 17.91
C THR A 91 -1.70 19.63 18.89
N VAL A 92 -1.87 18.39 18.40
CA VAL A 92 -2.07 17.22 19.25
C VAL A 92 -0.86 16.98 20.14
N LYS A 93 0.35 17.05 19.59
CA LYS A 93 1.60 16.86 20.36
C LYS A 93 1.74 17.87 21.49
N GLU A 94 1.46 19.13 21.24
CA GLU A 94 1.53 20.20 22.25
C GLU A 94 0.55 19.96 23.40
N GLY A 95 -0.59 19.34 23.12
CA GLY A 95 -1.61 19.03 24.12
C GLY A 95 -1.39 17.71 24.86
N GLU A 96 -0.93 16.66 24.20
CA GLU A 96 -0.76 15.32 24.78
C GLU A 96 0.66 15.08 25.35
N GLY A 97 1.66 15.85 24.90
CA GLY A 97 3.04 15.76 25.39
C GLY A 97 3.83 14.54 24.91
N GLY A 98 3.25 13.72 24.01
CA GLY A 98 3.87 12.53 23.42
C GLY A 98 4.00 12.63 21.90
N SER A 99 4.35 11.52 21.23
CA SER A 99 4.37 11.41 19.78
C SER A 99 3.01 10.93 19.27
N PRO A 100 2.20 11.79 18.64
CA PRO A 100 0.87 11.39 18.18
C PRO A 100 0.89 10.46 16.99
N TYR A 101 1.93 10.51 16.15
CA TYR A 101 2.07 9.70 14.96
C TYR A 101 2.99 8.51 15.23
N PHE A 102 2.43 7.30 15.23
CA PHE A 102 3.23 6.09 15.24
C PHE A 102 3.61 5.70 13.82
N MET A 103 4.90 5.60 13.55
CA MET A 103 5.47 5.12 12.30
C MET A 103 6.39 3.93 12.58
N SER A 104 6.26 2.86 11.80
CA SER A 104 7.19 1.74 11.82
C SER A 104 8.39 1.97 10.89
N LYS A 105 9.39 1.09 10.94
CA LYS A 105 10.59 1.14 10.07
C LYS A 105 10.30 1.16 8.58
N ASN A 106 9.13 0.68 8.16
CA ASN A 106 8.69 0.68 6.76
C ASN A 106 7.63 1.76 6.48
N GLY A 107 7.28 2.56 7.48
CA GLY A 107 6.15 3.46 7.41
C GLY A 107 6.28 4.60 6.40
N ALA A 108 7.50 4.94 5.97
CA ALA A 108 7.72 5.95 4.93
C ALA A 108 7.56 5.40 3.50
N ASN A 109 7.45 4.09 3.30
CA ASN A 109 7.39 3.49 1.96
C ASN A 109 6.14 3.92 1.19
N PHE A 110 5.03 4.19 1.88
CA PHE A 110 3.80 4.67 1.26
C PHE A 110 3.99 6.01 0.53
N LEU A 111 4.88 6.89 1.01
CA LEU A 111 5.20 8.15 0.34
C LEU A 111 5.86 7.95 -1.02
N LEU A 112 6.61 6.86 -1.16
CA LEU A 112 7.33 6.52 -2.39
C LEU A 112 6.46 5.76 -3.39
N ASN A 113 5.46 5.04 -2.89
CA ASN A 113 4.52 4.28 -3.71
C ASN A 113 3.34 5.13 -4.20
N LEU A 114 3.13 6.30 -3.62
CA LEU A 114 2.07 7.20 -4.04
C LEU A 114 2.26 7.56 -5.52
N ASN A 115 1.29 7.17 -6.35
CA ASN A 115 1.31 7.39 -7.80
C ASN A 115 2.37 6.61 -8.61
N TYR A 116 3.11 5.66 -8.01
CA TYR A 116 4.10 4.85 -8.72
C TYR A 116 3.87 3.35 -8.50
N ASP A 117 4.01 2.58 -9.58
CA ASP A 117 4.17 1.13 -9.51
C ASP A 117 5.66 0.82 -9.40
N ASP A 118 6.09 0.20 -8.32
CA ASP A 118 7.50 -0.18 -8.05
C ASP A 118 7.97 -1.38 -8.89
N LEU A 119 7.13 -1.87 -9.78
CA LEU A 119 7.36 -3.03 -10.66
C LEU A 119 7.68 -4.31 -9.89
N SER A 120 7.26 -4.41 -8.64
CA SER A 120 7.62 -5.51 -7.73
C SER A 120 9.14 -5.66 -7.56
N SER A 121 9.89 -4.57 -7.72
CA SER A 121 11.35 -4.58 -7.59
C SER A 121 11.81 -4.71 -6.14
N GLY A 122 10.96 -4.35 -5.19
CA GLY A 122 11.32 -4.19 -3.78
C GLY A 122 12.28 -3.02 -3.52
N LEU A 123 12.51 -2.17 -4.53
CA LEU A 123 13.39 -1.01 -4.46
C LEU A 123 12.55 0.28 -4.48
N PRO A 124 12.65 1.11 -3.46
CA PRO A 124 11.84 2.33 -3.37
C PRO A 124 12.20 3.40 -4.41
N ALA A 125 13.36 3.28 -5.05
CA ALA A 125 13.88 4.25 -6.00
C ALA A 125 13.68 3.84 -7.48
N ILE A 126 12.79 2.89 -7.77
CA ILE A 126 12.47 2.43 -9.13
C ILE A 126 10.96 2.34 -9.26
N GLY A 127 10.38 2.97 -10.27
CA GLY A 127 8.96 2.90 -10.53
C GLY A 127 8.54 3.40 -11.89
N VAL A 128 7.31 3.11 -12.25
CA VAL A 128 6.58 3.69 -13.39
C VAL A 128 5.43 4.48 -12.82
N LYS A 129 5.24 5.71 -13.26
CA LYS A 129 4.14 6.55 -12.78
C LYS A 129 2.80 5.94 -13.20
N CYS A 130 1.91 5.74 -12.24
CA CYS A 130 0.57 5.21 -12.50
C CYS A 130 -0.21 6.17 -13.40
N GLY A 131 -0.87 5.63 -14.44
CA GLY A 131 -1.60 6.42 -15.42
C GLY A 131 -0.72 7.11 -16.48
N ASP A 132 0.60 6.89 -16.47
CA ASP A 132 1.50 7.37 -17.51
C ASP A 132 1.70 6.29 -18.58
N ASP A 133 1.20 6.55 -19.79
CA ASP A 133 1.33 5.64 -20.93
C ASP A 133 2.75 5.57 -21.51
N SER A 134 3.67 6.45 -21.09
CA SER A 134 5.06 6.43 -21.55
C SER A 134 5.79 5.15 -21.16
N LYS A 135 5.35 4.47 -20.11
CA LYS A 135 5.98 3.26 -19.53
C LYS A 135 7.46 3.47 -19.21
N THR A 136 7.82 4.70 -18.89
CA THR A 136 9.20 5.05 -18.60
C THR A 136 9.51 4.72 -17.14
N VAL A 137 10.55 3.93 -16.92
CA VAL A 137 11.06 3.65 -15.58
C VAL A 137 11.82 4.87 -15.08
N VAL A 138 11.44 5.36 -13.92
CA VAL A 138 12.02 6.55 -13.29
C VAL A 138 12.44 6.26 -11.86
N ASN A 139 13.20 7.18 -11.28
CA ASN A 139 13.45 7.22 -9.85
C ASN A 139 12.37 8.11 -9.19
N PRO A 140 11.42 7.57 -8.41
CA PRO A 140 10.41 8.37 -7.73
C PRO A 140 10.98 9.45 -6.79
N LEU A 141 12.23 9.31 -6.33
CA LEU A 141 12.91 10.33 -5.53
C LEU A 141 13.30 11.59 -6.33
N ASP A 142 13.11 11.59 -7.64
CA ASP A 142 13.25 12.80 -8.45
C ASP A 142 11.94 13.59 -8.56
N ASP A 143 10.84 13.06 -7.98
CA ASP A 143 9.53 13.74 -7.92
C ASP A 143 9.53 14.76 -6.77
N GLU A 144 9.28 16.04 -7.12
CA GLU A 144 9.30 17.15 -6.16
C GLU A 144 8.22 17.01 -5.08
N GLU A 145 7.06 16.43 -5.39
CA GLU A 145 6.00 16.18 -4.42
C GLU A 145 6.44 15.15 -3.37
N ILE A 146 7.07 14.06 -3.81
CA ILE A 146 7.61 13.04 -2.92
C ILE A 146 8.69 13.63 -2.01
N LEU A 147 9.62 14.40 -2.57
CA LEU A 147 10.68 15.04 -1.80
C LEU A 147 10.12 16.03 -0.77
N SER A 148 9.12 16.84 -1.16
CA SER A 148 8.45 17.77 -0.24
C SER A 148 7.78 17.02 0.92
N ASN A 149 7.06 15.94 0.63
CA ASN A 149 6.40 15.12 1.66
C ASN A 149 7.43 14.46 2.60
N LEU A 150 8.53 13.96 2.06
CA LEU A 150 9.63 13.39 2.87
C LEU A 150 10.27 14.45 3.79
N ASP A 151 10.45 15.68 3.32
CA ASP A 151 10.97 16.77 4.16
C ASP A 151 10.02 17.10 5.32
N ILE A 152 8.71 17.09 5.09
CA ILE A 152 7.71 17.29 6.15
C ILE A 152 7.75 16.13 7.15
N VAL A 153 7.82 14.89 6.69
CA VAL A 153 7.94 13.70 7.56
C VAL A 153 9.23 13.75 8.37
N ARG A 154 10.35 14.13 7.76
CA ARG A 154 11.63 14.36 8.46
C ARG A 154 11.48 15.42 9.55
N LYS A 155 10.81 16.53 9.25
CA LYS A 155 10.53 17.59 10.23
C LYS A 155 9.67 17.07 11.39
N MET A 156 8.60 16.31 11.11
CA MET A 156 7.78 15.68 12.13
C MET A 156 8.60 14.75 13.04
N TYR A 157 9.53 13.99 12.46
CA TYR A 157 10.42 13.12 13.25
C TYR A 157 11.37 13.93 14.13
N GLN A 158 12.01 14.95 13.59
CA GLN A 158 12.94 15.81 14.34
C GLN A 158 12.26 16.56 15.49
N GLU A 159 11.00 16.94 15.31
CA GLU A 159 10.20 17.62 16.32
C GLU A 159 9.51 16.64 17.29
N GLY A 160 9.68 15.32 17.12
CA GLY A 160 9.11 14.27 17.98
C GLY A 160 7.58 14.14 17.84
N ILE A 161 7.02 14.56 16.72
CA ILE A 161 5.63 14.26 16.33
C ILE A 161 5.53 12.78 15.95
N ILE A 162 6.54 12.25 15.28
CA ILE A 162 6.73 10.83 15.01
C ILE A 162 7.55 10.21 16.15
N ASN A 163 7.23 8.96 16.50
CA ASN A 163 7.94 8.22 17.54
C ASN A 163 9.45 8.10 17.25
N GLY A 164 10.27 8.29 18.28
CA GLY A 164 11.73 8.32 18.13
C GLY A 164 12.36 6.98 17.72
N ASP A 165 11.67 5.86 17.96
CA ASP A 165 12.09 4.51 17.56
C ASP A 165 11.60 4.10 16.15
N ALA A 166 10.97 5.01 15.40
CA ALA A 166 10.45 4.74 14.05
C ALA A 166 11.43 3.99 13.13
N PRO A 167 12.73 4.29 13.07
CA PRO A 167 13.67 3.56 12.20
C PRO A 167 13.83 2.06 12.52
N THR A 168 13.45 1.64 13.72
CA THR A 168 13.61 0.27 14.21
C THR A 168 12.32 -0.36 14.71
N ALA A 169 11.25 0.43 14.81
CA ALA A 169 9.94 -0.05 15.25
C ALA A 169 9.36 -1.06 14.28
N ASP A 170 8.84 -2.17 14.79
CA ASP A 170 8.10 -3.14 14.00
C ASP A 170 6.66 -2.69 13.77
N ASP A 171 5.99 -3.24 12.73
CA ASP A 171 4.58 -3.01 12.41
C ASP A 171 3.63 -3.66 13.44
N SER A 172 4.08 -3.91 14.64
CA SER A 172 3.26 -4.47 15.71
C SER A 172 2.25 -3.42 16.17
N SER A 173 1.01 -3.86 16.31
CA SER A 173 -0.12 -3.06 16.79
C SER A 173 0.21 -2.38 18.11
N LYS A 174 0.36 -1.07 18.08
CA LYS A 174 0.47 -0.20 19.26
C LYS A 174 -0.57 0.87 19.13
N TYR A 175 -1.08 1.35 20.27
CA TYR A 175 -1.96 2.51 20.25
C TYR A 175 -1.23 3.69 19.60
N ALA A 176 -1.91 4.31 18.65
CA ALA A 176 -1.46 5.53 17.99
C ALA A 176 -2.64 6.50 17.89
N MET A 177 -2.40 7.78 18.11
CA MET A 177 -3.43 8.81 17.91
C MET A 177 -3.68 9.07 16.42
N PHE A 178 -2.65 8.79 15.61
CA PHE A 178 -2.64 8.91 14.18
C PHE A 178 -1.68 7.89 13.54
N PHE A 179 -2.06 7.35 12.39
CA PHE A 179 -1.18 6.55 11.53
C PHE A 179 -1.66 6.60 10.08
N VAL A 180 -0.86 6.09 9.16
CA VAL A 180 -1.21 5.95 7.75
C VAL A 180 -1.51 4.50 7.44
N ALA A 181 -2.53 4.25 6.63
CA ALA A 181 -2.91 2.91 6.20
C ALA A 181 -3.28 2.88 4.72
N GLN A 182 -3.13 1.71 4.12
CA GLN A 182 -3.53 1.42 2.75
C GLN A 182 -4.74 0.49 2.73
N GLY A 183 -5.65 0.72 1.80
CA GLY A 183 -6.76 -0.20 1.57
C GLY A 183 -8.06 0.52 1.22
N TRP A 184 -9.13 0.24 1.96
CA TRP A 184 -10.44 0.85 1.80
C TRP A 184 -10.92 1.44 3.13
N SER A 185 -11.66 2.53 3.07
CA SER A 185 -12.05 3.31 4.25
C SER A 185 -12.81 2.52 5.33
N GLY A 186 -13.60 1.52 4.94
CA GLY A 186 -14.31 0.66 5.88
C GLY A 186 -13.40 -0.16 6.80
N ALA A 187 -12.14 -0.39 6.39
CA ALA A 187 -11.14 -1.07 7.23
C ALA A 187 -10.78 -0.25 8.48
N ALA A 188 -11.02 1.05 8.51
CA ALA A 188 -10.80 1.87 9.68
C ALA A 188 -11.55 1.33 10.91
N LYS A 189 -12.83 0.96 10.74
CA LYS A 189 -13.68 0.46 11.82
C LYS A 189 -13.53 -1.05 12.08
N THR A 190 -13.20 -1.83 11.04
CA THR A 190 -13.21 -3.29 11.13
C THR A 190 -11.84 -3.89 11.42
N THR A 191 -10.78 -3.20 11.07
CA THR A 191 -9.40 -3.72 11.12
C THR A 191 -8.43 -2.74 11.76
N TRP A 192 -8.30 -1.55 11.20
CA TRP A 192 -7.25 -0.62 11.62
C TRP A 192 -7.47 -0.08 13.03
N GLY A 193 -8.66 0.43 13.32
CA GLY A 193 -9.00 0.92 14.66
C GLY A 193 -8.84 -0.17 15.72
N PRO A 194 -9.54 -1.33 15.60
CA PRO A 194 -9.42 -2.41 16.58
C PRO A 194 -7.98 -2.92 16.78
N ASN A 195 -7.21 -3.06 15.71
CA ASN A 195 -5.83 -3.52 15.80
C ASN A 195 -4.90 -2.53 16.51
N ASN A 196 -5.24 -1.23 16.49
CA ASN A 196 -4.47 -0.18 17.14
C ASN A 196 -5.11 0.33 18.45
N GLY A 197 -6.12 -0.37 18.96
CA GLY A 197 -6.77 -0.01 20.24
C GLY A 197 -7.61 1.26 20.17
N ILE A 198 -8.01 1.68 18.96
CA ILE A 198 -8.82 2.88 18.72
C ILE A 198 -10.28 2.47 18.59
N ALA A 199 -11.11 2.89 19.52
CA ALA A 199 -12.53 2.56 19.52
C ALA A 199 -13.36 3.42 18.53
N ASN A 200 -13.00 4.71 18.41
CA ASN A 200 -13.64 5.66 17.51
C ASN A 200 -12.65 6.08 16.43
N CYS A 201 -12.60 5.30 15.36
CA CYS A 201 -11.61 5.46 14.30
C CYS A 201 -12.23 6.11 13.05
N SER A 202 -11.60 7.15 12.54
CA SER A 202 -11.91 7.76 11.25
C SER A 202 -10.75 7.64 10.28
N ALA A 203 -11.07 7.65 8.98
CA ALA A 203 -10.08 7.58 7.92
C ALA A 203 -10.44 8.55 6.80
N VAL A 204 -9.49 9.37 6.42
CA VAL A 204 -9.61 10.35 5.33
C VAL A 204 -8.61 9.96 4.25
N GLN A 205 -9.09 9.77 3.03
CA GLN A 205 -8.23 9.47 1.90
C GLN A 205 -7.36 10.69 1.57
N TYR A 206 -6.09 10.44 1.32
CA TYR A 206 -5.19 11.41 0.69
C TYR A 206 -4.61 10.81 -0.60
N GLY A 207 -4.22 11.68 -1.53
CA GLY A 207 -3.75 11.25 -2.85
C GLY A 207 -4.83 10.55 -3.70
N ASN A 208 -4.40 9.92 -4.76
CA ASN A 208 -5.26 9.28 -5.74
C ASN A 208 -5.40 7.78 -5.46
N THR A 209 -6.55 7.21 -5.83
CA THR A 209 -6.68 5.77 -5.92
C THR A 209 -5.97 5.27 -7.17
N VAL A 210 -5.10 4.28 -7.03
CA VAL A 210 -4.33 3.70 -8.12
C VAL A 210 -4.61 2.21 -8.29
N VAL A 211 -4.48 1.75 -9.53
CA VAL A 211 -4.45 0.32 -9.88
C VAL A 211 -3.20 0.09 -10.70
N SER A 212 -2.40 -0.90 -10.31
CA SER A 212 -1.15 -1.24 -10.98
C SER A 212 -0.97 -2.75 -11.09
N ASN A 213 0.02 -3.19 -11.85
CA ASN A 213 0.36 -4.61 -11.89
C ASN A 213 0.69 -5.16 -10.49
N THR A 214 1.37 -4.36 -9.67
CA THR A 214 1.72 -4.73 -8.30
C THR A 214 0.48 -4.96 -7.44
N THR A 215 -0.56 -4.11 -7.55
CA THR A 215 -1.80 -4.28 -6.79
C THR A 215 -2.62 -5.50 -7.25
N VAL A 216 -2.60 -5.83 -8.55
CA VAL A 216 -3.23 -7.04 -9.09
C VAL A 216 -2.51 -8.31 -8.64
N ARG A 217 -1.17 -8.28 -8.56
CA ARG A 217 -0.32 -9.42 -8.16
C ARG A 217 -0.28 -9.66 -6.65
N GLY A 218 -1.09 -9.00 -5.85
CA GLY A 218 -1.05 -9.10 -4.39
C GLY A 218 -1.17 -10.53 -3.83
N SER A 219 -1.97 -11.39 -4.49
CA SER A 219 -2.07 -12.82 -4.17
C SER A 219 -2.32 -13.61 -5.46
N ILE A 220 -1.50 -14.61 -5.72
CA ILE A 220 -1.58 -15.43 -6.94
C ILE A 220 -1.63 -16.90 -6.55
N ASN A 221 -2.57 -17.65 -7.14
CA ASN A 221 -2.70 -19.10 -6.96
C ASN A 221 -2.05 -19.79 -8.15
N GLY A 222 -0.95 -20.48 -7.94
CA GLY A 222 -0.24 -21.25 -8.95
C GLY A 222 -0.24 -22.73 -8.67
N ILE A 223 0.01 -23.53 -9.72
CA ILE A 223 0.19 -24.98 -9.62
C ILE A 223 1.68 -25.29 -9.65
N TYR A 224 2.14 -26.09 -8.70
CA TYR A 224 3.51 -26.55 -8.68
C TYR A 224 3.84 -27.41 -9.92
N SER A 225 4.97 -27.17 -10.55
CA SER A 225 5.36 -27.82 -11.82
C SER A 225 5.45 -29.35 -11.72
N GLY A 226 5.70 -29.91 -10.54
CA GLY A 226 5.71 -31.34 -10.27
C GLY A 226 4.35 -31.92 -9.86
N CYS A 227 3.25 -31.16 -9.93
CA CYS A 227 1.90 -31.65 -9.62
C CYS A 227 1.50 -32.75 -10.61
N LYS A 228 1.02 -33.89 -10.08
CA LYS A 228 0.55 -35.01 -10.88
C LYS A 228 -0.91 -34.92 -11.29
N HIS A 229 -1.65 -34.04 -10.66
CA HIS A 229 -3.09 -33.81 -10.87
C HIS A 229 -3.34 -32.31 -10.91
N PRO A 230 -2.89 -31.60 -11.96
CA PRO A 230 -3.02 -30.16 -12.12
C PRO A 230 -4.47 -29.72 -12.29
#